data_d101336f79401359f68d15d5078d2f6a
#
_entry.id   d101336f79401359f68d15d5078d2f6a
#
_cell.length_a   1.000
_cell.length_b   1.000
_cell.length_c   1.000
_cell.angle_alpha   90.00
_cell.angle_beta   90.00
_cell.angle_gamma   90.00
#
_symmetry.space_group_name_H-M   'P 1'
#
loop_
_entity.id
_entity.type
_entity.pdbx_description
1 polymer ?
#
loop_
_entity_poly.entity_id
_entity_poly.type
_entity_poly.pdbx_seq_one_letter_code
_entity_poly.pdbx_strand_id
1 'polypeptide(L)'
;PDEGIQTVAIDTLGWLGSLDTVPWLWYSAFGSDQPTGVRQSARQALARILRDDVKRAGDISSYGAASQLQKIATTHFRLEYNWKMNEDGATTELWSWDAQKNALSAWNLAPETASLIVGSRFARQALTLAPEREEVQSLYLSLRLAFDAHIAGWNAGLPTGPGTAHDLALLAGPETALRALKYSLQNPNPSAALATLQVLGQIGNRPQLREQSGQASPIIQAMSYPNFRVQFAAASTVLQLDPEKSFRGASRIVSILTRALNDSGSRQGLAIDSNQDRGATMAGLLSEMGMAPLQATTGQDGFKLAADRSDIELIVIHAAVVRWGLGQTIVNLRADARTSGIPIIVYGPQSIEPSVARIADQFPMIGFALNGETSFKQGVRTFMSRLSTPPVSEKQRAERASAAGFWFAHIAGGRRTDTFNIDAAEDALFDAVNDPGVGENALIALGAIATATSQERLQEIAVSEVRDESLRETAALQLAFHIQRYGVLLSDSRVQEVQLGWQGAPAGPLKTALASVVGSLKPPSQRVTELLQSLPVPAIPTAGE
;
A
#
# COMPACT_ATOMS: atom_id res chain seq x y z
N PRO A 1 10.39 -32.11 -22.81
CA PRO A 1 10.45 -32.90 -24.03
C PRO A 1 11.85 -33.46 -24.21
N ASP A 2 12.00 -34.54 -24.98
CA ASP A 2 13.30 -35.07 -25.32
C ASP A 2 14.08 -34.11 -26.25
N GLU A 3 15.40 -34.38 -26.46
CA GLU A 3 16.27 -33.52 -27.26
C GLU A 3 15.79 -33.42 -28.72
N GLY A 4 15.21 -34.49 -29.28
CA GLY A 4 14.69 -34.51 -30.64
C GLY A 4 13.51 -33.57 -30.81
N ILE A 5 12.53 -33.62 -29.91
CA ILE A 5 11.38 -32.73 -29.95
C ILE A 5 11.80 -31.27 -29.78
N GLN A 6 12.73 -30.99 -28.86
CA GLN A 6 13.27 -29.63 -28.66
C GLN A 6 13.93 -29.09 -29.92
N THR A 7 14.79 -29.90 -30.57
CA THR A 7 15.50 -29.51 -31.79
C THR A 7 14.52 -29.20 -32.91
N VAL A 8 13.52 -30.07 -33.14
CA VAL A 8 12.50 -29.85 -34.18
C VAL A 8 11.69 -28.57 -33.91
N ALA A 9 11.30 -28.33 -32.67
CA ALA A 9 10.58 -27.11 -32.29
C ALA A 9 11.42 -25.85 -32.55
N ILE A 10 12.70 -25.85 -32.16
CA ILE A 10 13.64 -24.75 -32.38
C ILE A 10 13.87 -24.49 -33.87
N ASP A 11 14.07 -25.53 -34.67
CA ASP A 11 14.23 -25.39 -36.11
C ASP A 11 12.98 -24.84 -36.77
N THR A 12 11.80 -25.29 -36.35
CA THR A 12 10.51 -24.75 -36.81
C THR A 12 10.38 -23.25 -36.49
N LEU A 13 10.70 -22.81 -35.25
CA LEU A 13 10.72 -21.40 -34.88
C LEU A 13 11.70 -20.59 -35.75
N GLY A 14 12.89 -21.16 -36.05
CA GLY A 14 13.87 -20.56 -36.95
C GLY A 14 13.35 -20.40 -38.37
N TRP A 15 12.57 -21.35 -38.87
CA TRP A 15 11.96 -21.28 -40.22
C TRP A 15 10.79 -20.31 -40.29
N LEU A 16 9.98 -20.17 -39.20
CA LEU A 16 8.91 -19.18 -39.09
C LEU A 16 9.45 -17.75 -39.17
N GLY A 17 10.67 -17.51 -38.71
CA GLY A 17 11.36 -16.23 -38.87
C GLY A 17 10.78 -15.07 -38.07
N SER A 18 9.88 -15.32 -37.12
CA SER A 18 9.26 -14.27 -36.32
C SER A 18 10.21 -13.74 -35.23
N LEU A 19 10.32 -12.41 -35.12
CA LEU A 19 11.08 -11.76 -34.05
C LEU A 19 10.53 -12.08 -32.66
N ASP A 20 9.24 -12.39 -32.54
CA ASP A 20 8.60 -12.75 -31.27
C ASP A 20 9.09 -14.07 -30.69
N THR A 21 9.72 -14.92 -31.54
CA THR A 21 10.29 -16.20 -31.10
C THR A 21 11.71 -16.07 -30.56
N VAL A 22 12.40 -14.98 -30.86
CA VAL A 22 13.80 -14.74 -30.48
C VAL A 22 14.06 -14.86 -28.98
N PRO A 23 13.22 -14.30 -28.09
CA PRO A 23 13.43 -14.43 -26.65
C PRO A 23 13.48 -15.88 -26.15
N TRP A 24 12.72 -16.78 -26.76
CA TRP A 24 12.63 -18.18 -26.37
C TRP A 24 13.87 -19.01 -26.81
N LEU A 25 14.63 -18.51 -27.77
CA LEU A 25 15.82 -19.20 -28.32
C LEU A 25 17.11 -18.87 -27.56
N TRP A 26 17.19 -17.74 -26.86
CA TRP A 26 18.42 -17.29 -26.21
C TRP A 26 18.98 -18.29 -25.19
N TYR A 27 18.12 -18.79 -24.28
CA TYR A 27 18.58 -19.75 -23.29
C TYR A 27 18.94 -21.09 -23.90
N SER A 28 18.16 -21.57 -24.85
CA SER A 28 18.47 -22.80 -25.60
C SER A 28 19.81 -22.71 -26.35
N ALA A 29 20.21 -21.52 -26.81
CA ALA A 29 21.46 -21.29 -27.51
C ALA A 29 22.71 -21.26 -26.63
N PHE A 30 22.58 -20.85 -25.35
CA PHE A 30 23.72 -20.54 -24.50
C PHE A 30 23.67 -21.18 -23.10
N GLY A 31 22.58 -21.80 -22.68
CA GLY A 31 22.47 -22.49 -21.40
C GLY A 31 23.50 -23.64 -21.32
N SER A 32 24.26 -23.69 -20.23
CA SER A 32 25.29 -24.74 -20.04
C SER A 32 24.68 -26.12 -19.79
N ASP A 33 23.44 -26.17 -19.31
CA ASP A 33 22.63 -27.37 -19.08
C ASP A 33 21.94 -27.90 -20.35
N GLN A 34 22.01 -27.14 -21.49
CA GLN A 34 21.35 -27.51 -22.72
C GLN A 34 22.24 -28.50 -23.54
N PRO A 35 21.65 -29.55 -24.15
CA PRO A 35 22.36 -30.45 -25.03
C PRO A 35 23.06 -29.72 -26.17
N THR A 36 24.18 -30.27 -26.64
CA THR A 36 24.98 -29.63 -27.71
C THR A 36 24.20 -29.47 -29.01
N GLY A 37 23.37 -30.45 -29.39
CA GLY A 37 22.49 -30.38 -30.56
C GLY A 37 21.48 -29.23 -30.44
N VAL A 38 20.79 -29.12 -29.31
CA VAL A 38 19.85 -28.04 -29.03
C VAL A 38 20.52 -26.67 -29.11
N ARG A 39 21.72 -26.51 -28.51
CA ARG A 39 22.48 -25.25 -28.58
C ARG A 39 22.83 -24.84 -29.99
N GLN A 40 23.24 -25.80 -30.80
CA GLN A 40 23.61 -25.55 -32.19
C GLN A 40 22.39 -25.14 -33.03
N SER A 41 21.28 -25.89 -32.95
CA SER A 41 20.03 -25.56 -33.64
C SER A 41 19.50 -24.19 -33.22
N ALA A 42 19.53 -23.84 -31.91
CA ALA A 42 19.08 -22.54 -31.42
C ALA A 42 19.94 -21.38 -31.95
N ARG A 43 21.27 -21.53 -32.02
CA ARG A 43 22.16 -20.52 -32.66
C ARG A 43 21.88 -20.37 -34.16
N GLN A 44 21.62 -21.46 -34.84
CA GLN A 44 21.26 -21.43 -36.27
C GLN A 44 19.90 -20.74 -36.47
N ALA A 45 18.91 -21.03 -35.64
CA ALA A 45 17.61 -20.36 -35.66
C ALA A 45 17.74 -18.86 -35.40
N LEU A 46 18.50 -18.46 -34.37
CA LEU A 46 18.79 -17.05 -34.09
C LEU A 46 19.50 -16.35 -35.26
N ALA A 47 20.50 -17.01 -35.88
CA ALA A 47 21.21 -16.45 -37.03
C ALA A 47 20.29 -16.27 -38.24
N ARG A 48 19.41 -17.25 -38.50
CA ARG A 48 18.39 -17.16 -39.57
C ARG A 48 17.46 -15.96 -39.33
N ILE A 49 16.95 -15.79 -38.11
CA ILE A 49 16.00 -14.72 -37.79
C ILE A 49 16.67 -13.33 -37.73
N LEU A 50 17.85 -13.25 -37.09
CA LEU A 50 18.49 -11.96 -36.83
C LEU A 50 19.45 -11.49 -37.90
N ARG A 51 19.95 -12.42 -38.76
CA ARG A 51 20.99 -12.15 -39.76
C ARG A 51 20.62 -12.62 -41.18
N ASP A 52 19.45 -13.26 -41.32
CA ASP A 52 18.98 -13.87 -42.58
C ASP A 52 19.99 -14.87 -43.19
N ASP A 53 20.89 -15.43 -42.36
CA ASP A 53 21.92 -16.36 -42.81
C ASP A 53 22.33 -17.34 -41.71
N VAL A 54 22.00 -18.62 -41.86
CA VAL A 54 22.34 -19.69 -40.90
C VAL A 54 23.86 -19.86 -40.74
N LYS A 55 24.67 -19.57 -41.80
CA LYS A 55 26.13 -19.67 -41.74
C LYS A 55 26.75 -18.70 -40.73
N ARG A 56 26.02 -17.65 -40.35
CA ARG A 56 26.42 -16.66 -39.36
C ARG A 56 26.08 -17.06 -37.94
N ALA A 57 25.76 -18.31 -37.64
CA ALA A 57 25.52 -18.82 -36.31
C ALA A 57 26.69 -18.57 -35.33
N GLY A 58 27.92 -18.53 -35.84
CA GLY A 58 29.12 -18.16 -35.09
C GLY A 58 29.15 -16.68 -34.62
N ASP A 59 28.43 -15.80 -35.31
CA ASP A 59 28.34 -14.37 -34.99
C ASP A 59 27.35 -14.11 -33.86
N ILE A 60 26.52 -15.09 -33.48
CA ILE A 60 25.56 -14.98 -32.39
C ILE A 60 26.31 -15.19 -31.08
N SER A 61 26.47 -14.09 -30.32
CA SER A 61 27.25 -14.07 -29.09
C SER A 61 26.38 -14.29 -27.83
N SER A 62 26.94 -15.01 -26.86
CA SER A 62 26.34 -15.14 -25.50
C SER A 62 26.32 -13.82 -24.72
N TYR A 63 27.16 -12.85 -25.13
CA TYR A 63 27.35 -11.60 -24.40
C TYR A 63 26.05 -10.81 -24.14
N GLY A 64 25.15 -10.79 -25.12
CA GLY A 64 23.86 -10.13 -25.03
C GLY A 64 22.71 -10.99 -24.50
N ALA A 65 22.87 -12.32 -24.45
CA ALA A 65 21.77 -13.25 -24.18
C ALA A 65 21.07 -12.97 -22.83
N ALA A 66 21.83 -12.85 -21.73
CA ALA A 66 21.28 -12.55 -20.42
C ALA A 66 20.57 -11.18 -20.38
N SER A 67 21.12 -10.16 -21.09
CA SER A 67 20.51 -8.83 -21.18
C SER A 67 19.20 -8.83 -21.97
N GLN A 68 19.12 -9.63 -23.06
CA GLN A 68 17.88 -9.78 -23.83
C GLN A 68 16.79 -10.49 -23.01
N LEU A 69 17.16 -11.56 -22.30
CA LEU A 69 16.24 -12.26 -21.39
C LEU A 69 15.81 -11.36 -20.23
N GLN A 70 16.70 -10.56 -19.65
CA GLN A 70 16.38 -9.57 -18.63
C GLN A 70 15.40 -8.54 -19.17
N LYS A 71 15.60 -8.02 -20.39
CA LYS A 71 14.72 -7.02 -21.01
C LYS A 71 13.30 -7.53 -21.15
N ILE A 72 13.11 -8.73 -21.72
CA ILE A 72 11.77 -9.30 -21.89
C ILE A 72 11.12 -9.65 -20.53
N ALA A 73 11.90 -10.16 -19.58
CA ALA A 73 11.42 -10.40 -18.22
C ALA A 73 10.96 -9.12 -17.54
N THR A 74 11.64 -7.99 -17.77
CA THR A 74 11.24 -6.67 -17.25
C THR A 74 9.93 -6.18 -17.89
N THR A 75 9.72 -6.41 -19.20
CA THR A 75 8.45 -6.09 -19.85
C THR A 75 7.28 -6.86 -19.21
N HIS A 76 7.49 -8.14 -18.92
CA HIS A 76 6.51 -8.95 -18.19
C HIS A 76 6.34 -8.50 -16.73
N PHE A 77 7.40 -8.12 -16.06
CA PHE A 77 7.35 -7.61 -14.68
C PHE A 77 6.53 -6.33 -14.57
N ARG A 78 6.65 -5.43 -15.55
CA ARG A 78 5.86 -4.19 -15.64
C ARG A 78 4.43 -4.39 -16.12
N LEU A 79 4.05 -5.65 -16.47
CA LEU A 79 2.75 -5.99 -17.05
C LEU A 79 2.47 -5.24 -18.38
N GLU A 80 3.52 -4.89 -19.12
CA GLU A 80 3.45 -4.16 -20.39
C GLU A 80 3.40 -5.10 -21.61
N TYR A 81 3.45 -6.41 -21.41
CA TYR A 81 3.38 -7.38 -22.50
C TYR A 81 1.96 -7.48 -23.04
N ASN A 82 1.79 -7.29 -24.35
CA ASN A 82 0.50 -7.36 -25.02
C ASN A 82 0.13 -8.82 -25.31
N TRP A 83 -0.69 -9.40 -24.45
CA TRP A 83 -1.21 -10.74 -24.63
C TRP A 83 -2.34 -10.75 -25.67
N LYS A 84 -2.38 -11.80 -26.49
CA LYS A 84 -3.57 -12.11 -27.31
C LYS A 84 -4.66 -12.64 -26.35
N MET A 85 -5.73 -11.88 -26.24
CA MET A 85 -6.85 -12.28 -25.39
C MET A 85 -7.70 -13.37 -26.03
N ASN A 86 -8.26 -14.23 -25.19
CA ASN A 86 -9.28 -15.19 -25.58
C ASN A 86 -10.60 -14.48 -25.90
N GLU A 87 -11.59 -15.23 -26.41
CA GLU A 87 -12.92 -14.70 -26.75
C GLU A 87 -13.66 -14.11 -25.54
N ASP A 88 -13.33 -14.56 -24.31
CA ASP A 88 -13.88 -14.02 -23.07
C ASP A 88 -13.40 -12.59 -22.76
N GLY A 89 -12.37 -12.10 -23.45
CA GLY A 89 -11.76 -10.79 -23.23
C GLY A 89 -11.09 -10.62 -21.86
N ALA A 90 -10.98 -11.68 -21.06
CA ALA A 90 -10.48 -11.66 -19.69
C ALA A 90 -9.25 -12.56 -19.49
N THR A 91 -9.09 -13.60 -20.30
CA THR A 91 -7.99 -14.57 -20.19
C THR A 91 -7.11 -14.61 -21.43
N THR A 92 -5.90 -15.14 -21.28
CA THR A 92 -4.96 -15.48 -22.35
C THR A 92 -4.54 -16.92 -22.22
N GLU A 93 -4.22 -17.55 -23.34
CA GLU A 93 -3.79 -18.94 -23.39
C GLU A 93 -2.27 -19.05 -23.23
N LEU A 94 -1.83 -19.78 -22.20
CA LEU A 94 -0.43 -20.10 -21.95
C LEU A 94 -0.20 -21.60 -22.09
N TRP A 95 0.70 -21.98 -23.00
CA TRP A 95 1.09 -23.37 -23.22
C TRP A 95 2.29 -23.76 -22.37
N SER A 96 2.24 -24.95 -21.78
CA SER A 96 3.35 -25.56 -21.07
C SER A 96 3.48 -27.04 -21.41
N TRP A 97 4.71 -27.56 -21.32
CA TRP A 97 4.95 -28.98 -21.42
C TRP A 97 4.58 -29.69 -20.14
N ASP A 98 3.67 -30.63 -20.22
CA ASP A 98 3.31 -31.52 -19.11
C ASP A 98 4.15 -32.81 -19.23
N ALA A 99 5.14 -32.94 -18.34
CA ALA A 99 6.06 -34.08 -18.37
C ALA A 99 5.38 -35.41 -18.02
N GLN A 100 4.27 -35.40 -17.25
CA GLN A 100 3.53 -36.60 -16.88
C GLN A 100 2.71 -37.13 -18.06
N LYS A 101 2.11 -36.21 -18.82
CA LYS A 101 1.32 -36.57 -20.00
C LYS A 101 2.16 -36.71 -21.28
N ASN A 102 3.44 -36.29 -21.22
CA ASN A 102 4.32 -36.17 -22.38
C ASN A 102 3.67 -35.39 -23.53
N ALA A 103 2.97 -34.29 -23.20
CA ALA A 103 2.17 -33.49 -24.11
C ALA A 103 2.16 -32.01 -23.72
N LEU A 104 1.76 -31.16 -24.68
CA LEU A 104 1.46 -29.76 -24.40
C LEU A 104 0.11 -29.65 -23.68
N SER A 105 0.06 -28.84 -22.65
CA SER A 105 -1.15 -28.47 -21.92
C SER A 105 -1.37 -26.96 -22.02
N ALA A 106 -2.59 -26.55 -22.35
CA ALA A 106 -3.01 -25.17 -22.41
C ALA A 106 -3.64 -24.74 -21.07
N TRP A 107 -3.34 -23.52 -20.63
CA TRP A 107 -3.88 -22.90 -19.42
C TRP A 107 -4.47 -21.55 -19.79
N ASN A 108 -5.73 -21.33 -19.43
CA ASN A 108 -6.36 -20.03 -19.55
C ASN A 108 -6.12 -19.23 -18.26
N LEU A 109 -5.34 -18.17 -18.35
CA LEU A 109 -4.87 -17.38 -17.22
C LEU A 109 -5.19 -15.90 -17.41
N ALA A 110 -5.37 -15.16 -16.32
CA ALA A 110 -5.34 -13.70 -16.39
C ALA A 110 -4.00 -13.22 -16.95
N PRO A 111 -3.97 -12.16 -17.77
CA PRO A 111 -2.75 -11.63 -18.41
C PRO A 111 -1.63 -11.32 -17.42
N GLU A 112 -2.00 -10.82 -16.23
CA GLU A 112 -1.05 -10.52 -15.15
C GLU A 112 -0.38 -11.81 -14.64
N THR A 113 -1.16 -12.85 -14.37
CA THR A 113 -0.65 -14.14 -13.91
C THR A 113 0.26 -14.76 -14.98
N ALA A 114 -0.16 -14.74 -16.25
CA ALA A 114 0.65 -15.22 -17.37
C ALA A 114 1.99 -14.45 -17.48
N SER A 115 1.94 -13.12 -17.34
CA SER A 115 3.13 -12.27 -17.34
C SER A 115 4.08 -12.61 -16.20
N LEU A 116 3.61 -12.79 -14.99
CA LEU A 116 4.45 -13.12 -13.83
C LEU A 116 5.10 -14.51 -13.99
N ILE A 117 4.38 -15.49 -14.56
CA ILE A 117 4.92 -16.84 -14.84
C ILE A 117 6.01 -16.77 -15.91
N VAL A 118 5.71 -16.15 -17.05
CA VAL A 118 6.65 -16.08 -18.19
C VAL A 118 7.85 -15.21 -17.86
N GLY A 119 7.61 -14.06 -17.21
CA GLY A 119 8.67 -13.18 -16.70
C GLY A 119 9.62 -13.90 -15.74
N SER A 120 9.08 -14.70 -14.81
CA SER A 120 9.89 -15.51 -13.88
C SER A 120 10.74 -16.54 -14.62
N ARG A 121 10.21 -17.15 -15.69
CA ARG A 121 10.96 -18.10 -16.53
C ARG A 121 12.15 -17.42 -17.21
N PHE A 122 11.92 -16.28 -17.88
CA PHE A 122 12.99 -15.54 -18.53
C PHE A 122 14.02 -14.97 -17.55
N ALA A 123 13.57 -14.46 -16.39
CA ALA A 123 14.48 -13.98 -15.35
C ALA A 123 15.35 -15.10 -14.77
N ARG A 124 14.79 -16.30 -14.55
CA ARG A 124 15.56 -17.48 -14.13
C ARG A 124 16.61 -17.89 -15.17
N GLN A 125 16.23 -17.89 -16.44
CA GLN A 125 17.16 -18.18 -17.55
C GLN A 125 18.28 -17.14 -17.61
N ALA A 126 17.95 -15.85 -17.47
CA ALA A 126 18.94 -14.77 -17.41
C ALA A 126 19.90 -14.96 -16.22
N LEU A 127 19.35 -15.34 -15.04
CA LEU A 127 20.12 -15.58 -13.83
C LEU A 127 21.09 -16.78 -14.01
N THR A 128 20.67 -17.84 -14.68
CA THR A 128 21.54 -18.98 -14.98
C THR A 128 22.70 -18.59 -15.91
N LEU A 129 22.46 -17.68 -16.87
CA LEU A 129 23.51 -17.18 -17.78
C LEU A 129 24.41 -16.12 -17.14
N ALA A 130 23.96 -15.40 -16.13
CA ALA A 130 24.69 -14.31 -15.48
C ALA A 130 24.38 -14.26 -13.97
N PRO A 131 24.81 -15.24 -13.19
CA PRO A 131 24.44 -15.38 -11.77
C PRO A 131 24.94 -14.22 -10.90
N GLU A 132 26.03 -13.59 -11.27
CA GLU A 132 26.62 -12.47 -10.52
C GLU A 132 25.96 -11.11 -10.78
N ARG A 133 24.99 -11.03 -11.70
CA ARG A 133 24.30 -9.77 -11.99
C ARG A 133 23.23 -9.48 -10.94
N GLU A 134 23.50 -8.52 -10.05
CA GLU A 134 22.58 -8.10 -8.98
C GLU A 134 21.20 -7.65 -9.51
N GLU A 135 21.15 -6.99 -10.68
CA GLU A 135 19.90 -6.56 -11.30
C GLU A 135 19.02 -7.75 -11.72
N VAL A 136 19.65 -8.83 -12.23
CA VAL A 136 18.94 -10.06 -12.61
C VAL A 136 18.46 -10.82 -11.37
N GLN A 137 19.28 -10.87 -10.31
CA GLN A 137 18.90 -11.43 -9.01
C GLN A 137 17.68 -10.69 -8.45
N SER A 138 17.74 -9.35 -8.46
CA SER A 138 16.66 -8.48 -7.98
C SER A 138 15.37 -8.67 -8.80
N LEU A 139 15.47 -8.73 -10.11
CA LEU A 139 14.34 -8.98 -11.02
C LEU A 139 13.69 -10.34 -10.76
N TYR A 140 14.49 -11.41 -10.66
CA TYR A 140 13.95 -12.75 -10.41
C TYR A 140 13.24 -12.84 -9.06
N LEU A 141 13.87 -12.31 -8.00
CA LEU A 141 13.26 -12.29 -6.66
C LEU A 141 11.96 -11.46 -6.67
N SER A 142 11.98 -10.27 -7.31
CA SER A 142 10.79 -9.41 -7.41
C SER A 142 9.65 -10.08 -8.16
N LEU A 143 9.93 -10.78 -9.25
CA LEU A 143 8.92 -11.55 -10.01
C LEU A 143 8.31 -12.68 -9.19
N ARG A 144 9.13 -13.41 -8.43
CA ARG A 144 8.66 -14.50 -7.57
C ARG A 144 7.80 -13.97 -6.43
N LEU A 145 8.22 -12.88 -5.78
CA LEU A 145 7.45 -12.20 -4.74
C LEU A 145 6.14 -11.62 -5.29
N ALA A 146 6.17 -11.00 -6.48
CA ALA A 146 4.98 -10.49 -7.13
C ALA A 146 3.97 -11.61 -7.45
N PHE A 147 4.45 -12.75 -7.93
CA PHE A 147 3.60 -13.90 -8.23
C PHE A 147 2.93 -14.45 -6.97
N ASP A 148 3.69 -14.69 -5.89
CA ASP A 148 3.15 -15.20 -4.63
C ASP A 148 2.13 -14.22 -4.02
N ALA A 149 2.42 -12.91 -4.04
CA ALA A 149 1.49 -11.87 -3.58
C ALA A 149 0.23 -11.76 -4.46
N HIS A 150 0.38 -11.93 -5.78
CA HIS A 150 -0.76 -11.91 -6.70
C HIS A 150 -1.71 -13.09 -6.48
N ILE A 151 -1.18 -14.28 -6.30
CA ILE A 151 -1.98 -15.51 -6.06
C ILE A 151 -2.63 -15.48 -4.66
N ALA A 152 -1.91 -15.01 -3.62
CA ALA A 152 -2.45 -14.91 -2.26
C ALA A 152 -3.51 -13.79 -2.13
N GLY A 153 -3.48 -12.81 -3.03
CA GLY A 153 -4.20 -11.55 -2.91
C GLY A 153 -3.33 -10.48 -2.20
N TRP A 154 -3.33 -9.28 -2.74
CA TRP A 154 -2.39 -8.19 -2.37
C TRP A 154 -2.38 -7.78 -0.90
N ASN A 155 -3.42 -8.09 -0.15
CA ASN A 155 -3.55 -7.76 1.26
C ASN A 155 -3.44 -9.00 2.18
N ALA A 156 -3.27 -10.17 1.60
CA ALA A 156 -2.98 -11.37 2.36
C ALA A 156 -1.48 -11.45 2.69
N GLY A 157 -1.15 -12.16 3.76
CA GLY A 157 0.24 -12.51 4.03
C GLY A 157 0.82 -13.38 2.91
N LEU A 158 2.11 -13.22 2.64
CA LEU A 158 2.80 -14.09 1.69
C LEU A 158 2.73 -15.55 2.14
N PRO A 159 2.62 -16.51 1.21
CA PRO A 159 2.81 -17.92 1.52
C PRO A 159 4.20 -18.13 2.15
N THR A 160 4.25 -18.88 3.26
CA THR A 160 5.48 -19.17 4.01
C THR A 160 5.85 -20.65 3.90
N GLY A 161 7.11 -20.96 4.11
CA GLY A 161 7.64 -22.34 4.11
C GLY A 161 8.56 -22.63 2.94
N PRO A 162 9.18 -23.81 2.92
CA PRO A 162 10.20 -24.18 1.95
C PRO A 162 9.74 -24.05 0.49
N GLY A 163 10.53 -23.35 -0.32
CA GLY A 163 10.27 -23.17 -1.75
C GLY A 163 9.37 -21.99 -2.11
N THR A 164 8.81 -21.25 -1.15
CA THR A 164 8.08 -20.01 -1.39
C THR A 164 9.04 -18.86 -1.68
N ALA A 165 8.54 -17.80 -2.35
CA ALA A 165 9.34 -16.61 -2.58
C ALA A 165 9.69 -15.89 -1.27
N HIS A 166 8.81 -15.96 -0.27
CA HIS A 166 9.07 -15.43 1.08
C HIS A 166 10.31 -16.10 1.69
N ASP A 167 10.35 -17.42 1.73
CA ASP A 167 11.45 -18.19 2.31
C ASP A 167 12.77 -17.92 1.57
N LEU A 168 12.72 -17.89 0.23
CA LEU A 168 13.87 -17.53 -0.60
C LEU A 168 14.38 -16.11 -0.30
N ALA A 169 13.48 -15.15 -0.08
CA ALA A 169 13.86 -13.77 0.23
C ALA A 169 14.50 -13.66 1.62
N LEU A 170 14.01 -14.40 2.62
CA LEU A 170 14.63 -14.49 3.94
C LEU A 170 16.06 -15.03 3.84
N LEU A 171 16.26 -16.13 3.10
CA LEU A 171 17.57 -16.76 2.88
C LEU A 171 18.54 -15.86 2.08
N ALA A 172 18.02 -15.10 1.10
CA ALA A 172 18.81 -14.16 0.32
C ALA A 172 19.28 -12.93 1.13
N GLY A 173 18.63 -12.67 2.27
CA GLY A 173 19.01 -11.65 3.23
C GLY A 173 18.53 -10.24 2.89
N PRO A 174 18.65 -9.32 3.88
CA PRO A 174 18.04 -8.00 3.82
C PRO A 174 18.58 -7.10 2.70
N GLU A 175 19.86 -7.20 2.35
CA GLU A 175 20.44 -6.39 1.27
C GLU A 175 19.88 -6.77 -0.10
N THR A 176 19.68 -8.06 -0.35
CA THR A 176 19.07 -8.55 -1.60
C THR A 176 17.60 -8.13 -1.66
N ALA A 177 16.87 -8.24 -0.54
CA ALA A 177 15.49 -7.76 -0.44
C ALA A 177 15.41 -6.23 -0.68
N LEU A 178 16.36 -5.46 -0.15
CA LEU A 178 16.41 -4.01 -0.37
C LEU A 178 16.65 -3.65 -1.85
N ARG A 179 17.54 -4.40 -2.54
CA ARG A 179 17.74 -4.25 -3.99
C ARG A 179 16.49 -4.63 -4.78
N ALA A 180 15.77 -5.69 -4.38
CA ALA A 180 14.51 -6.08 -5.00
C ALA A 180 13.42 -5.02 -4.80
N LEU A 181 13.34 -4.38 -3.62
CA LEU A 181 12.44 -3.24 -3.40
C LEU A 181 12.81 -2.08 -4.32
N LYS A 182 14.09 -1.70 -4.38
CA LYS A 182 14.55 -0.64 -5.28
C LYS A 182 14.18 -0.93 -6.73
N TYR A 183 14.36 -2.18 -7.17
CA TYR A 183 13.99 -2.60 -8.53
C TYR A 183 12.48 -2.45 -8.78
N SER A 184 11.65 -2.85 -7.81
CA SER A 184 10.18 -2.77 -7.89
C SER A 184 9.65 -1.34 -7.88
N LEU A 185 10.37 -0.40 -7.26
CA LEU A 185 10.03 1.03 -7.30
C LEU A 185 10.42 1.68 -8.62
N GLN A 186 11.55 1.29 -9.21
CA GLN A 186 12.05 1.81 -10.49
C GLN A 186 11.29 1.22 -11.69
N ASN A 187 10.81 -0.01 -11.56
CA ASN A 187 10.01 -0.72 -12.55
C ASN A 187 8.62 -1.00 -11.94
N PRO A 188 7.67 -0.05 -12.04
CA PRO A 188 6.47 -0.04 -11.19
C PRO A 188 5.72 -1.37 -11.15
N ASN A 189 5.81 -2.05 -10.00
CA ASN A 189 5.04 -3.26 -9.70
C ASN A 189 4.64 -3.23 -8.21
N PRO A 190 3.41 -2.79 -7.90
CA PRO A 190 2.96 -2.63 -6.52
C PRO A 190 2.93 -3.95 -5.72
N SER A 191 2.57 -5.08 -6.35
CA SER A 191 2.52 -6.38 -5.66
C SER A 191 3.91 -6.84 -5.23
N ALA A 192 4.93 -6.65 -6.08
CA ALA A 192 6.32 -6.91 -5.72
C ALA A 192 6.81 -6.01 -4.58
N ALA A 193 6.49 -4.71 -4.65
CA ALA A 193 6.88 -3.76 -3.60
C ALA A 193 6.25 -4.11 -2.24
N LEU A 194 4.94 -4.44 -2.22
CA LEU A 194 4.23 -4.89 -1.01
C LEU A 194 4.87 -6.14 -0.40
N ALA A 195 5.09 -7.17 -1.23
CA ALA A 195 5.69 -8.43 -0.81
C ALA A 195 7.10 -8.22 -0.24
N THR A 196 7.91 -7.40 -0.91
CA THR A 196 9.28 -7.12 -0.46
C THR A 196 9.31 -6.32 0.84
N LEU A 197 8.40 -5.36 1.03
CA LEU A 197 8.27 -4.61 2.28
C LEU A 197 7.87 -5.52 3.44
N GLN A 198 6.99 -6.50 3.21
CA GLN A 198 6.62 -7.50 4.21
C GLN A 198 7.83 -8.34 4.66
N VAL A 199 8.68 -8.76 3.72
CA VAL A 199 9.95 -9.45 4.02
C VAL A 199 10.89 -8.55 4.82
N LEU A 200 11.09 -7.31 4.37
CA LEU A 200 11.99 -6.34 5.03
C LEU A 200 11.52 -5.98 6.45
N GLY A 201 10.23 -6.01 6.73
CA GLY A 201 9.70 -5.85 8.08
C GLY A 201 10.12 -6.95 9.05
N GLN A 202 10.43 -8.15 8.53
CA GLN A 202 10.85 -9.31 9.35
C GLN A 202 12.37 -9.41 9.53
N ILE A 203 13.14 -9.14 8.45
CA ILE A 203 14.59 -9.34 8.45
C ILE A 203 15.41 -8.05 8.37
N GLY A 204 14.74 -6.92 8.14
CA GLY A 204 15.39 -5.62 8.05
C GLY A 204 15.95 -5.16 9.40
N ASN A 205 16.82 -4.17 9.33
CA ASN A 205 17.40 -3.51 10.50
C ASN A 205 17.54 -2.00 10.27
N ARG A 206 17.79 -1.24 11.34
CA ARG A 206 17.91 0.23 11.31
C ARG A 206 18.90 0.80 10.30
N PRO A 207 20.10 0.22 10.07
CA PRO A 207 21.02 0.69 9.03
C PRO A 207 20.42 0.80 7.64
N GLN A 208 19.43 -0.02 7.29
CA GLN A 208 18.77 0.01 5.97
C GLN A 208 17.85 1.22 5.75
N LEU A 209 17.54 1.98 6.80
CA LEU A 209 16.84 3.27 6.69
C LEU A 209 17.77 4.44 6.33
N ARG A 210 19.10 4.23 6.37
CA ARG A 210 20.07 5.30 6.11
C ARG A 210 20.11 5.65 4.62
N GLU A 211 20.39 6.92 4.36
CA GLU A 211 20.70 7.37 3.00
C GLU A 211 21.99 6.71 2.50
N GLN A 212 21.98 6.29 1.25
CA GLN A 212 23.14 5.74 0.57
C GLN A 212 23.45 6.61 -0.65
N SER A 213 24.67 7.08 -0.75
CA SER A 213 25.13 7.94 -1.88
C SER A 213 24.23 9.16 -2.14
N GLY A 214 23.71 9.78 -1.07
CA GLY A 214 22.80 10.94 -1.18
C GLY A 214 21.36 10.62 -1.61
N GLN A 215 21.02 9.34 -1.72
CA GLN A 215 19.65 8.89 -2.02
C GLN A 215 19.01 8.30 -0.76
N ALA A 216 17.72 8.63 -0.55
CA ALA A 216 16.94 8.02 0.51
C ALA A 216 16.86 6.49 0.31
N SER A 217 16.81 5.74 1.41
CA SER A 217 16.60 4.30 1.39
C SER A 217 15.39 3.93 0.55
N PRO A 218 15.40 2.80 -0.19
CA PRO A 218 14.22 2.30 -0.91
C PRO A 218 12.98 2.16 -0.04
N ILE A 219 13.11 1.82 1.27
CA ILE A 219 11.98 1.77 2.21
C ILE A 219 11.37 3.16 2.38
N ILE A 220 12.20 4.20 2.53
CA ILE A 220 11.76 5.60 2.63
C ILE A 220 11.15 6.09 1.31
N GLN A 221 11.74 5.72 0.16
CA GLN A 221 11.20 6.05 -1.15
C GLN A 221 9.81 5.42 -1.37
N ALA A 222 9.58 4.20 -0.87
CA ALA A 222 8.30 3.51 -0.98
C ALA A 222 7.15 4.25 -0.30
N MET A 223 7.40 5.10 0.72
CA MET A 223 6.38 5.98 1.30
C MET A 223 5.86 7.07 0.34
N SER A 224 6.51 7.24 -0.81
CA SER A 224 6.09 8.16 -1.88
C SER A 224 5.60 7.44 -3.13
N TYR A 225 5.45 6.12 -3.07
CA TYR A 225 4.98 5.33 -4.19
C TYR A 225 3.52 5.66 -4.53
N PRO A 226 3.11 5.72 -5.81
CA PRO A 226 1.74 6.09 -6.20
C PRO A 226 0.72 4.96 -5.94
N ASN A 227 0.75 4.36 -4.76
CA ASN A 227 -0.21 3.38 -4.28
C ASN A 227 -0.23 3.40 -2.75
N PHE A 228 -1.39 3.70 -2.17
CA PHE A 228 -1.51 3.86 -0.71
C PHE A 228 -1.17 2.58 0.08
N ARG A 229 -1.46 1.38 -0.47
CA ARG A 229 -1.08 0.11 0.18
C ARG A 229 0.44 0.03 0.37
N VAL A 230 1.20 0.41 -0.67
CA VAL A 230 2.68 0.41 -0.62
C VAL A 230 3.18 1.47 0.37
N GLN A 231 2.56 2.68 0.37
CA GLN A 231 2.92 3.72 1.35
C GLN A 231 2.70 3.24 2.78
N PHE A 232 1.56 2.62 3.06
CA PHE A 232 1.22 2.12 4.38
C PHE A 232 2.13 0.96 4.81
N ALA A 233 2.40 0.02 3.92
CA ALA A 233 3.35 -1.07 4.17
C ALA A 233 4.76 -0.53 4.46
N ALA A 234 5.22 0.49 3.72
CA ALA A 234 6.51 1.12 3.95
C ALA A 234 6.57 1.83 5.31
N ALA A 235 5.52 2.58 5.68
CA ALA A 235 5.42 3.20 7.00
C ALA A 235 5.46 2.16 8.13
N SER A 236 4.70 1.07 7.99
CA SER A 236 4.70 -0.05 8.94
C SER A 236 6.08 -0.71 9.03
N THR A 237 6.75 -0.94 7.90
CA THR A 237 8.12 -1.49 7.88
C THR A 237 9.08 -0.58 8.64
N VAL A 238 9.04 0.75 8.42
CA VAL A 238 9.89 1.69 9.17
C VAL A 238 9.63 1.60 10.68
N LEU A 239 8.37 1.53 11.09
CA LEU A 239 7.99 1.42 12.50
C LEU A 239 8.42 0.09 13.12
N GLN A 240 8.37 -1.01 12.37
CA GLN A 240 8.92 -2.32 12.78
C GLN A 240 10.45 -2.25 13.00
N LEU A 241 11.15 -1.48 12.18
CA LEU A 241 12.61 -1.26 12.33
C LEU A 241 12.96 -0.31 13.49
N ASP A 242 11.97 0.34 14.10
CA ASP A 242 12.04 1.17 15.32
C ASP A 242 13.20 2.18 15.32
N PRO A 243 13.24 3.17 14.43
CA PRO A 243 14.29 4.19 14.42
C PRO A 243 14.22 5.07 15.67
N GLU A 244 15.38 5.27 16.32
CA GLU A 244 15.49 6.08 17.56
C GLU A 244 15.66 7.57 17.31
N LYS A 245 16.07 7.95 16.11
CA LYS A 245 16.34 9.34 15.73
C LYS A 245 15.50 9.75 14.55
N SER A 246 15.07 11.00 14.54
CA SER A 246 14.39 11.58 13.40
C SER A 246 15.24 11.48 12.13
N PHE A 247 14.58 11.25 11.00
CA PHE A 247 15.19 11.12 9.68
C PHE A 247 14.31 11.84 8.64
N ARG A 248 14.88 12.10 7.48
CA ARG A 248 14.16 12.75 6.39
C ARG A 248 12.98 11.89 5.93
N GLY A 249 11.75 12.38 6.13
CA GLY A 249 10.51 11.68 5.81
C GLY A 249 9.77 11.09 7.02
N ALA A 250 10.26 11.26 8.25
CA ALA A 250 9.56 10.78 9.45
C ALA A 250 8.12 11.34 9.58
N SER A 251 7.92 12.62 9.25
CA SER A 251 6.58 13.25 9.25
C SER A 251 5.60 12.62 8.25
N ARG A 252 6.09 12.00 7.18
CA ARG A 252 5.25 11.31 6.21
C ARG A 252 4.59 10.06 6.80
N ILE A 253 5.25 9.39 7.76
CA ILE A 253 4.68 8.24 8.46
C ILE A 253 3.40 8.65 9.17
N VAL A 254 3.45 9.74 9.94
CA VAL A 254 2.28 10.28 10.63
C VAL A 254 1.16 10.60 9.64
N SER A 255 1.47 11.29 8.53
CA SER A 255 0.49 11.58 7.48
C SER A 255 -0.13 10.32 6.85
N ILE A 256 0.65 9.26 6.61
CA ILE A 256 0.15 8.00 6.08
C ILE A 256 -0.79 7.31 7.08
N LEU A 257 -0.41 7.25 8.37
CA LEU A 257 -1.23 6.67 9.42
C LEU A 257 -2.53 7.47 9.62
N THR A 258 -2.45 8.81 9.65
CA THR A 258 -3.63 9.70 9.76
C THR A 258 -4.62 9.46 8.62
N ARG A 259 -4.14 9.34 7.39
CA ARG A 259 -5.00 9.02 6.23
C ARG A 259 -5.65 7.63 6.33
N ALA A 260 -5.01 6.69 7.01
CA ALA A 260 -5.60 5.37 7.26
C ALA A 260 -6.71 5.44 8.32
N LEU A 261 -6.60 6.31 9.33
CA LEU A 261 -7.68 6.59 10.29
C LEU A 261 -8.87 7.31 9.64
N ASN A 262 -8.61 8.23 8.70
CA ASN A 262 -9.64 8.98 7.98
C ASN A 262 -10.37 8.14 6.90
N ASP A 263 -10.08 6.84 6.79
CA ASP A 263 -10.78 5.93 5.88
C ASP A 263 -12.20 5.66 6.42
N SER A 264 -13.22 5.99 5.64
CA SER A 264 -14.63 5.81 6.04
C SER A 264 -15.10 4.35 6.03
N GLY A 265 -14.23 3.41 5.69
CA GLY A 265 -14.58 2.00 5.51
C GLY A 265 -15.25 1.69 4.17
N SER A 266 -15.80 2.68 3.47
CA SER A 266 -16.49 2.53 2.19
C SER A 266 -15.65 3.03 1.01
N ARG A 267 -15.96 2.55 -0.19
CA ARG A 267 -15.34 3.04 -1.43
C ARG A 267 -15.83 4.45 -1.72
N GLN A 268 -14.93 5.42 -1.85
CA GLN A 268 -15.31 6.81 -2.16
C GLN A 268 -15.06 7.12 -3.64
N GLY A 269 -15.97 7.91 -4.22
CA GLY A 269 -15.81 8.52 -5.53
C GLY A 269 -15.90 10.04 -5.42
N LEU A 270 -14.89 10.78 -5.91
CA LEU A 270 -14.85 12.24 -5.84
C LEU A 270 -15.28 12.87 -7.16
N ALA A 271 -16.37 13.63 -7.14
CA ALA A 271 -16.83 14.45 -8.28
C ALA A 271 -16.33 15.91 -8.12
N ILE A 272 -15.59 16.39 -9.11
CA ILE A 272 -15.09 17.78 -9.16
C ILE A 272 -15.75 18.51 -10.33
N ASP A 273 -16.70 19.37 -10.03
CA ASP A 273 -17.44 20.14 -11.03
C ASP A 273 -17.85 21.51 -10.51
N SER A 274 -17.52 22.55 -11.24
CA SER A 274 -17.87 23.93 -10.88
C SER A 274 -19.35 24.25 -11.03
N ASN A 275 -20.12 23.43 -11.72
CA ASN A 275 -21.57 23.48 -11.73
C ASN A 275 -22.12 22.49 -10.69
N GLN A 276 -22.78 23.01 -9.67
CA GLN A 276 -23.23 22.22 -8.52
C GLN A 276 -24.28 21.16 -8.91
N ASP A 277 -25.24 21.48 -9.81
CA ASP A 277 -26.28 20.54 -10.23
C ASP A 277 -25.69 19.36 -11.03
N ARG A 278 -24.77 19.67 -11.94
CA ARG A 278 -24.07 18.63 -12.71
C ARG A 278 -23.15 17.80 -11.80
N GLY A 279 -22.46 18.43 -10.86
CA GLY A 279 -21.67 17.73 -9.83
C GLY A 279 -22.52 16.79 -8.99
N ALA A 280 -23.71 17.23 -8.57
CA ALA A 280 -24.67 16.39 -7.84
C ALA A 280 -25.18 15.21 -8.70
N THR A 281 -25.42 15.42 -9.99
CA THR A 281 -25.76 14.34 -10.92
C THR A 281 -24.65 13.30 -11.02
N MET A 282 -23.38 13.74 -11.16
CA MET A 282 -22.24 12.81 -11.22
C MET A 282 -22.05 12.06 -9.89
N ALA A 283 -22.25 12.73 -8.75
CA ALA A 283 -22.25 12.10 -7.44
C ALA A 283 -23.32 11.00 -7.32
N GLY A 284 -24.53 11.27 -7.82
CA GLY A 284 -25.59 10.26 -7.93
C GLY A 284 -25.18 9.04 -8.77
N LEU A 285 -24.52 9.25 -9.91
CA LEU A 285 -24.04 8.17 -10.78
C LEU A 285 -22.92 7.36 -10.10
N LEU A 286 -22.02 8.00 -9.35
CA LEU A 286 -21.02 7.30 -8.55
C LEU A 286 -21.67 6.44 -7.46
N SER A 287 -22.72 6.95 -6.80
CA SER A 287 -23.50 6.19 -5.80
C SER A 287 -24.14 4.95 -6.42
N GLU A 288 -24.76 5.06 -7.60
CA GLU A 288 -25.32 3.92 -8.31
C GLU A 288 -24.27 2.88 -8.77
N MET A 289 -23.01 3.29 -8.84
CA MET A 289 -21.86 2.42 -9.10
C MET A 289 -21.24 1.82 -7.84
N GLY A 290 -21.87 2.02 -6.66
CA GLY A 290 -21.43 1.48 -5.39
C GLY A 290 -20.27 2.24 -4.73
N MET A 291 -20.11 3.53 -5.05
CA MET A 291 -19.15 4.42 -4.40
C MET A 291 -19.88 5.48 -3.59
N ALA A 292 -19.48 5.71 -2.33
CA ALA A 292 -19.99 6.83 -1.57
C ALA A 292 -19.44 8.14 -2.18
N PRO A 293 -20.31 9.09 -2.59
CA PRO A 293 -19.88 10.23 -3.36
C PRO A 293 -19.36 11.37 -2.48
N LEU A 294 -18.23 11.95 -2.88
CA LEU A 294 -17.74 13.23 -2.41
C LEU A 294 -17.85 14.25 -3.52
N GLN A 295 -18.04 15.53 -3.18
CA GLN A 295 -18.17 16.60 -4.15
C GLN A 295 -17.23 17.75 -3.83
N ALA A 296 -16.66 18.34 -4.88
CA ALA A 296 -15.89 19.59 -4.84
C ALA A 296 -16.29 20.48 -6.01
N THR A 297 -16.38 21.77 -5.76
CA THR A 297 -16.75 22.76 -6.80
C THR A 297 -15.55 23.36 -7.51
N THR A 298 -14.34 23.13 -6.98
CA THR A 298 -13.10 23.66 -7.56
C THR A 298 -12.01 22.59 -7.63
N GLY A 299 -11.06 22.74 -8.54
CA GLY A 299 -9.90 21.85 -8.63
C GLY A 299 -9.06 21.84 -7.35
N GLN A 300 -8.96 23.00 -6.67
CA GLN A 300 -8.22 23.12 -5.41
C GLN A 300 -8.88 22.35 -4.26
N ASP A 301 -10.20 22.46 -4.12
CA ASP A 301 -10.92 21.77 -3.04
C ASP A 301 -10.94 20.26 -3.31
N GLY A 302 -11.10 19.86 -4.59
CA GLY A 302 -10.98 18.46 -4.97
C GLY A 302 -9.61 17.86 -4.66
N PHE A 303 -8.53 18.60 -4.89
CA PHE A 303 -7.19 18.17 -4.51
C PHE A 303 -7.05 18.00 -2.99
N LYS A 304 -7.55 18.96 -2.17
CA LYS A 304 -7.50 18.85 -0.70
C LYS A 304 -8.21 17.59 -0.22
N LEU A 305 -9.47 17.40 -0.65
CA LEU A 305 -10.24 16.21 -0.30
C LEU A 305 -9.51 14.92 -0.68
N ALA A 306 -8.93 14.88 -1.88
CA ALA A 306 -8.19 13.70 -2.34
C ALA A 306 -6.89 13.45 -1.56
N ALA A 307 -6.22 14.51 -1.09
CA ALA A 307 -4.97 14.41 -0.34
C ALA A 307 -5.16 13.94 1.11
N ASP A 308 -6.29 14.30 1.72
CA ASP A 308 -6.56 14.02 3.14
C ASP A 308 -7.17 12.63 3.38
N ARG A 309 -7.60 11.93 2.33
CA ARG A 309 -8.28 10.63 2.41
C ARG A 309 -7.52 9.52 1.70
N SER A 310 -7.68 8.29 2.15
CA SER A 310 -7.10 7.09 1.55
C SER A 310 -8.12 6.20 0.82
N ASP A 311 -9.40 6.48 0.98
CA ASP A 311 -10.53 5.67 0.52
C ASP A 311 -11.09 6.11 -0.84
N ILE A 312 -10.58 7.21 -1.43
CA ILE A 312 -10.97 7.66 -2.77
C ILE A 312 -10.36 6.73 -3.82
N GLU A 313 -11.23 5.99 -4.51
CA GLU A 313 -10.84 5.03 -5.55
C GLU A 313 -10.98 5.58 -6.98
N LEU A 314 -11.73 6.66 -7.16
CA LEU A 314 -11.93 7.31 -8.44
C LEU A 314 -12.17 8.81 -8.27
N ILE A 315 -11.53 9.61 -9.10
CA ILE A 315 -11.82 11.03 -9.25
C ILE A 315 -12.47 11.26 -10.61
N VAL A 316 -13.62 11.91 -10.65
CA VAL A 316 -14.25 12.36 -11.89
C VAL A 316 -14.21 13.88 -11.96
N ILE A 317 -13.66 14.45 -13.03
CA ILE A 317 -13.42 15.89 -13.17
C ILE A 317 -14.12 16.41 -14.42
N HIS A 318 -14.96 17.44 -14.28
CA HIS A 318 -15.52 18.10 -15.46
C HIS A 318 -14.45 18.94 -16.17
N ALA A 319 -14.47 18.91 -17.50
CA ALA A 319 -13.48 19.61 -18.33
C ALA A 319 -13.41 21.13 -18.09
N ALA A 320 -14.51 21.75 -17.67
CA ALA A 320 -14.58 23.19 -17.38
C ALA A 320 -14.42 23.52 -15.89
N VAL A 321 -13.67 22.72 -15.13
CA VAL A 321 -13.35 22.99 -13.73
C VAL A 321 -12.58 24.29 -13.57
N VAL A 322 -12.85 25.04 -12.49
CA VAL A 322 -12.22 26.33 -12.19
C VAL A 322 -11.41 26.30 -10.90
N ARG A 323 -10.71 27.39 -10.59
CA ARG A 323 -9.78 27.50 -9.44
C ARG A 323 -8.85 26.29 -9.38
N TRP A 324 -7.95 26.30 -10.27
CA TRP A 324 -7.16 25.37 -11.03
C TRP A 324 -8.00 24.77 -12.18
N GLY A 325 -7.69 25.22 -13.40
CA GLY A 325 -8.26 24.60 -14.61
C GLY A 325 -7.83 23.13 -14.70
N LEU A 326 -8.47 22.39 -15.61
CA LEU A 326 -8.29 20.93 -15.75
C LEU A 326 -6.82 20.49 -15.76
N GLY A 327 -5.99 21.08 -16.61
CA GLY A 327 -4.57 20.72 -16.72
C GLY A 327 -3.82 20.92 -15.41
N GLN A 328 -3.99 22.07 -14.75
CA GLN A 328 -3.33 22.35 -13.47
C GLN A 328 -3.82 21.40 -12.34
N THR A 329 -5.11 21.09 -12.30
CA THR A 329 -5.68 20.15 -11.33
C THR A 329 -5.05 18.75 -11.49
N ILE A 330 -4.96 18.27 -12.75
CA ILE A 330 -4.35 16.95 -13.03
C ILE A 330 -2.86 16.95 -12.69
N VAL A 331 -2.11 18.00 -13.07
CA VAL A 331 -0.67 18.11 -12.73
C VAL A 331 -0.48 18.07 -11.22
N ASN A 332 -1.26 18.82 -10.45
CA ASN A 332 -1.15 18.82 -8.99
C ASN A 332 -1.50 17.44 -8.38
N LEU A 333 -2.58 16.80 -8.86
CA LEU A 333 -2.96 15.45 -8.42
C LEU A 333 -1.88 14.41 -8.74
N ARG A 334 -1.16 14.54 -9.85
CA ARG A 334 -0.09 13.61 -10.25
C ARG A 334 1.26 13.91 -9.60
N ALA A 335 1.49 15.15 -9.18
CA ALA A 335 2.72 15.54 -8.50
C ALA A 335 2.76 15.15 -7.01
N ASP A 336 1.61 15.01 -6.36
CA ASP A 336 1.53 14.64 -4.95
C ASP A 336 1.42 13.12 -4.78
N ALA A 337 2.31 12.53 -4.00
CA ALA A 337 2.33 11.09 -3.74
C ALA A 337 1.02 10.57 -3.11
N ARG A 338 0.26 11.42 -2.41
CA ARG A 338 -1.02 11.07 -1.77
C ARG A 338 -2.13 10.82 -2.78
N THR A 339 -2.07 11.49 -3.93
CA THR A 339 -3.14 11.48 -4.94
C THR A 339 -2.71 10.92 -6.29
N SER A 340 -1.40 10.78 -6.53
CA SER A 340 -0.84 10.39 -7.84
C SER A 340 -1.31 9.02 -8.34
N GLY A 341 -1.67 8.12 -7.44
CA GLY A 341 -2.16 6.77 -7.74
C GLY A 341 -3.68 6.65 -7.91
N ILE A 342 -4.44 7.74 -7.74
CA ILE A 342 -5.91 7.69 -7.86
C ILE A 342 -6.29 7.79 -9.36
N PRO A 343 -7.09 6.85 -9.89
CA PRO A 343 -7.60 6.93 -11.25
C PRO A 343 -8.43 8.21 -11.47
N ILE A 344 -8.26 8.85 -12.62
CA ILE A 344 -8.99 10.09 -12.98
C ILE A 344 -9.76 9.85 -14.27
N ILE A 345 -11.04 10.21 -14.27
CA ILE A 345 -11.86 10.31 -15.47
C ILE A 345 -12.22 11.78 -15.69
N VAL A 346 -11.84 12.31 -16.82
CA VAL A 346 -12.33 13.60 -17.30
C VAL A 346 -13.63 13.37 -18.04
N TYR A 347 -14.68 14.11 -17.69
CA TYR A 347 -15.94 14.02 -18.41
C TYR A 347 -16.33 15.36 -19.05
N GLY A 348 -17.06 15.25 -20.15
CA GLY A 348 -17.46 16.42 -20.93
C GLY A 348 -18.00 16.08 -22.31
N PRO A 349 -18.19 17.08 -23.20
CA PRO A 349 -18.59 16.83 -24.57
C PRO A 349 -17.51 16.12 -25.39
N GLN A 350 -17.91 15.39 -26.43
CA GLN A 350 -17.00 14.62 -27.32
C GLN A 350 -15.82 15.47 -27.85
N SER A 351 -16.04 16.75 -28.07
CA SER A 351 -15.03 17.66 -28.64
C SER A 351 -13.75 17.80 -27.80
N ILE A 352 -13.79 17.47 -26.50
CA ILE A 352 -12.63 17.58 -25.62
C ILE A 352 -11.79 16.30 -25.55
N GLU A 353 -12.31 15.17 -26.02
CA GLU A 353 -11.62 13.87 -25.98
C GLU A 353 -10.18 13.92 -26.52
N PRO A 354 -9.89 14.56 -27.68
CA PRO A 354 -8.51 14.66 -28.18
C PRO A 354 -7.56 15.41 -27.24
N SER A 355 -8.08 16.36 -26.46
CA SER A 355 -7.29 17.09 -25.46
C SER A 355 -7.02 16.24 -24.23
N VAL A 356 -7.99 15.45 -23.80
CA VAL A 356 -7.83 14.49 -22.70
C VAL A 356 -6.87 13.38 -23.10
N ALA A 357 -6.93 12.85 -24.32
CA ALA A 357 -6.00 11.87 -24.83
C ALA A 357 -4.54 12.35 -24.75
N ARG A 358 -4.26 13.61 -25.14
CA ARG A 358 -2.91 14.20 -24.99
C ARG A 358 -2.44 14.31 -23.54
N ILE A 359 -3.35 14.50 -22.59
CA ILE A 359 -3.03 14.48 -21.16
C ILE A 359 -2.77 13.05 -20.70
N ALA A 360 -3.57 12.09 -21.16
CA ALA A 360 -3.40 10.67 -20.85
C ALA A 360 -2.07 10.08 -21.37
N ASP A 361 -1.56 10.60 -22.50
CA ASP A 361 -0.23 10.25 -23.01
C ASP A 361 0.91 10.70 -22.09
N GLN A 362 0.69 11.76 -21.29
CA GLN A 362 1.69 12.31 -20.37
C GLN A 362 1.57 11.72 -18.96
N PHE A 363 0.37 11.37 -18.53
CA PHE A 363 0.09 10.91 -17.17
C PHE A 363 -0.70 9.61 -17.17
N PRO A 364 -0.28 8.59 -16.40
CA PRO A 364 -0.99 7.32 -16.33
C PRO A 364 -2.36 7.46 -15.63
N MET A 365 -3.22 6.47 -15.85
CA MET A 365 -4.52 6.33 -15.20
C MET A 365 -5.44 7.57 -15.39
N ILE A 366 -5.48 8.10 -16.59
CA ILE A 366 -6.42 9.14 -17.02
C ILE A 366 -7.29 8.60 -18.14
N GLY A 367 -8.62 8.72 -17.98
CA GLY A 367 -9.61 8.31 -18.97
C GLY A 367 -10.56 9.45 -19.33
N PHE A 368 -11.39 9.21 -20.35
CA PHE A 368 -12.43 10.11 -20.79
C PHE A 368 -13.79 9.41 -20.75
N ALA A 369 -14.84 10.16 -20.39
CA ALA A 369 -16.21 9.74 -20.47
C ALA A 369 -17.13 10.86 -20.99
N LEU A 370 -18.17 10.52 -21.71
CA LEU A 370 -19.20 11.48 -22.16
C LEU A 370 -20.13 11.89 -21.02
N ASN A 371 -20.74 13.07 -21.13
CA ASN A 371 -21.66 13.62 -20.13
C ASN A 371 -22.94 12.80 -19.92
N GLY A 372 -23.37 11.96 -20.86
CA GLY A 372 -24.63 11.20 -20.76
C GLY A 372 -24.53 10.07 -19.74
N GLU A 373 -25.57 9.84 -18.96
CA GLU A 373 -25.61 8.83 -17.88
C GLU A 373 -25.09 7.44 -18.30
N THR A 374 -25.70 6.86 -19.35
CA THR A 374 -25.32 5.51 -19.84
C THR A 374 -23.88 5.50 -20.35
N SER A 375 -23.51 6.52 -21.14
CA SER A 375 -22.17 6.64 -21.73
C SER A 375 -21.12 6.87 -20.66
N PHE A 376 -21.42 7.66 -19.63
CA PHE A 376 -20.55 7.89 -18.48
C PHE A 376 -20.30 6.57 -17.73
N LYS A 377 -21.34 5.87 -17.30
CA LYS A 377 -21.22 4.58 -16.59
C LYS A 377 -20.42 3.56 -17.39
N GLN A 378 -20.67 3.48 -18.71
CA GLN A 378 -19.91 2.59 -19.58
C GLN A 378 -18.44 2.99 -19.69
N GLY A 379 -18.15 4.29 -19.87
CA GLY A 379 -16.78 4.83 -19.92
C GLY A 379 -16.01 4.52 -18.64
N VAL A 380 -16.62 4.76 -17.48
CA VAL A 380 -16.03 4.44 -16.17
C VAL A 380 -15.74 2.93 -16.05
N ARG A 381 -16.72 2.07 -16.34
CA ARG A 381 -16.55 0.61 -16.26
C ARG A 381 -15.40 0.13 -17.16
N THR A 382 -15.39 0.58 -18.41
CA THR A 382 -14.35 0.21 -19.39
C THR A 382 -12.98 0.70 -18.93
N PHE A 383 -12.89 1.88 -18.36
CA PHE A 383 -11.63 2.40 -17.84
C PHE A 383 -11.15 1.62 -16.60
N MET A 384 -12.04 1.42 -15.62
CA MET A 384 -11.70 0.72 -14.38
C MET A 384 -11.32 -0.75 -14.61
N SER A 385 -11.93 -1.43 -15.60
CA SER A 385 -11.59 -2.82 -15.93
C SER A 385 -10.17 -2.99 -16.52
N ARG A 386 -9.53 -1.92 -16.98
CA ARG A 386 -8.14 -1.93 -17.47
C ARG A 386 -7.11 -1.75 -16.36
N LEU A 387 -7.56 -1.40 -15.15
CA LEU A 387 -6.67 -1.21 -14.01
C LEU A 387 -6.38 -2.56 -13.36
N SER A 388 -5.10 -2.92 -13.28
CA SER A 388 -4.64 -4.19 -12.69
C SER A 388 -4.69 -4.20 -11.15
N THR A 389 -4.98 -3.07 -10.51
CA THR A 389 -5.02 -2.97 -9.05
C THR A 389 -6.36 -3.47 -8.52
N PRO A 390 -6.39 -4.53 -7.69
CA PRO A 390 -7.63 -5.03 -7.11
C PRO A 390 -8.23 -3.99 -6.13
N PRO A 391 -9.57 -3.91 -6.02
CA PRO A 391 -10.22 -3.01 -5.08
C PRO A 391 -9.87 -3.38 -3.62
N VAL A 392 -10.02 -2.41 -2.71
CA VAL A 392 -9.85 -2.64 -1.27
C VAL A 392 -11.21 -2.94 -0.65
N SER A 393 -11.35 -4.07 0.07
CA SER A 393 -12.59 -4.40 0.78
C SER A 393 -12.75 -3.55 2.06
N GLU A 394 -13.97 -3.42 2.55
CA GLU A 394 -14.27 -2.75 3.83
C GLU A 394 -13.48 -3.37 4.99
N LYS A 395 -13.40 -4.70 5.04
CA LYS A 395 -12.60 -5.43 6.03
C LYS A 395 -11.14 -4.99 5.99
N GLN A 396 -10.54 -4.92 4.81
CA GLN A 396 -9.15 -4.50 4.65
C GLN A 396 -8.91 -3.02 5.03
N ARG A 397 -9.91 -2.17 4.85
CA ARG A 397 -9.88 -0.77 5.31
C ARG A 397 -9.90 -0.72 6.83
N ALA A 398 -10.81 -1.45 7.47
CA ALA A 398 -10.90 -1.54 8.93
C ALA A 398 -9.62 -2.12 9.56
N GLU A 399 -9.04 -3.19 8.98
CA GLU A 399 -7.76 -3.76 9.41
C GLU A 399 -6.62 -2.73 9.33
N ARG A 400 -6.61 -1.90 8.29
CA ARG A 400 -5.62 -0.85 8.10
C ARG A 400 -5.79 0.28 9.11
N ALA A 401 -7.02 0.71 9.38
CA ALA A 401 -7.31 1.71 10.41
C ALA A 401 -6.90 1.19 11.80
N SER A 402 -7.23 -0.06 12.13
CA SER A 402 -6.80 -0.71 13.37
C SER A 402 -5.27 -0.77 13.49
N ALA A 403 -4.57 -1.14 12.41
CA ALA A 403 -3.11 -1.14 12.38
C ALA A 403 -2.52 0.28 12.53
N ALA A 404 -3.17 1.31 11.98
CA ALA A 404 -2.74 2.70 12.17
C ALA A 404 -2.90 3.13 13.63
N GLY A 405 -4.03 2.82 14.27
CA GLY A 405 -4.24 3.05 15.70
C GLY A 405 -3.17 2.37 16.55
N PHE A 406 -2.88 1.09 16.28
CA PHE A 406 -1.81 0.35 16.95
C PHE A 406 -0.45 1.07 16.82
N TRP A 407 -0.09 1.54 15.61
CA TRP A 407 1.17 2.23 15.41
C TRP A 407 1.24 3.58 16.12
N PHE A 408 0.15 4.34 16.18
CA PHE A 408 0.09 5.57 16.98
C PHE A 408 0.28 5.29 18.47
N ALA A 409 -0.40 4.27 19.01
CA ALA A 409 -0.21 3.84 20.39
C ALA A 409 1.22 3.36 20.66
N HIS A 410 1.82 2.63 19.72
CA HIS A 410 3.22 2.19 19.80
C HIS A 410 4.21 3.36 19.83
N ILE A 411 4.02 4.39 19.00
CA ILE A 411 4.82 5.62 19.01
C ILE A 411 4.71 6.32 20.38
N ALA A 412 3.48 6.45 20.89
CA ALA A 412 3.20 7.09 22.17
C ALA A 412 3.80 6.33 23.36
N GLY A 413 3.55 5.01 23.44
CA GLY A 413 4.04 4.13 24.51
C GLY A 413 5.56 3.93 24.47
N GLY A 414 6.15 3.87 23.28
CA GLY A 414 7.59 3.78 23.06
C GLY A 414 8.35 5.09 23.28
N ARG A 415 7.67 6.18 23.60
CA ARG A 415 8.24 7.54 23.73
C ARG A 415 9.01 7.97 22.48
N ARG A 416 8.44 7.69 21.30
CA ARG A 416 9.01 8.04 19.99
C ARG A 416 8.41 9.33 19.40
N THR A 417 7.68 10.12 20.20
CA THR A 417 7.07 11.38 19.76
C THR A 417 8.08 12.43 19.30
N ASP A 418 9.32 12.38 19.81
CA ASP A 418 10.42 13.22 19.32
C ASP A 418 10.90 12.82 17.92
N THR A 419 10.73 11.54 17.55
CA THR A 419 11.07 11.02 16.22
C THR A 419 9.89 11.22 15.26
N PHE A 420 8.68 10.98 15.73
CA PHE A 420 7.43 11.05 14.97
C PHE A 420 6.48 12.01 15.67
N ASN A 421 6.44 13.27 15.23
CA ASN A 421 5.49 14.23 15.79
C ASN A 421 4.06 13.85 15.41
N ILE A 422 3.29 13.36 16.39
CA ILE A 422 1.90 12.91 16.22
C ILE A 422 0.86 14.01 16.45
N ASP A 423 1.26 15.23 16.77
CA ASP A 423 0.32 16.34 17.06
C ASP A 423 -0.63 16.61 15.88
N ALA A 424 -0.13 16.47 14.65
CA ALA A 424 -0.93 16.64 13.44
C ALA A 424 -2.06 15.60 13.26
N ALA A 425 -2.04 14.51 14.04
CA ALA A 425 -3.05 13.45 14.00
C ALA A 425 -4.13 13.61 15.09
N GLU A 426 -4.05 14.66 15.94
CA GLU A 426 -4.93 14.85 17.10
C GLU A 426 -6.42 14.74 16.76
N ASP A 427 -6.89 15.43 15.71
CA ASP A 427 -8.28 15.40 15.28
C ASP A 427 -8.70 14.01 14.78
N ALA A 428 -7.89 13.41 13.91
CA ALA A 428 -8.17 12.08 13.36
C ALA A 428 -8.19 10.99 14.44
N LEU A 429 -7.30 11.09 15.44
CA LEU A 429 -7.29 10.18 16.59
C LEU A 429 -8.56 10.32 17.43
N PHE A 430 -9.00 11.55 17.67
CA PHE A 430 -10.23 11.79 18.43
C PHE A 430 -11.47 11.27 17.69
N ASP A 431 -11.57 11.52 16.40
CA ASP A 431 -12.68 11.03 15.57
C ASP A 431 -12.73 9.50 15.55
N ALA A 432 -11.57 8.85 15.51
CA ALA A 432 -11.44 7.39 15.48
C ALA A 432 -11.68 6.69 16.84
N VAL A 433 -11.91 7.43 17.94
CA VAL A 433 -12.16 6.81 19.26
C VAL A 433 -13.38 5.87 19.24
N ASN A 434 -14.36 6.16 18.38
CA ASN A 434 -15.56 5.34 18.28
C ASN A 434 -15.42 4.13 17.34
N ASP A 435 -14.32 4.02 16.60
CA ASP A 435 -14.14 2.96 15.62
C ASP A 435 -13.74 1.66 16.30
N PRO A 436 -14.41 0.55 15.99
CA PRO A 436 -14.06 -0.76 16.54
C PRO A 436 -12.60 -1.14 16.24
N GLY A 437 -11.87 -1.52 17.30
CA GLY A 437 -10.46 -1.92 17.19
C GLY A 437 -9.46 -0.77 17.06
N VAL A 438 -9.89 0.48 17.12
CA VAL A 438 -9.04 1.68 17.07
C VAL A 438 -9.10 2.47 18.39
N GLY A 439 -10.28 2.59 19.01
CA GLY A 439 -10.58 3.53 20.07
C GLY A 439 -9.59 3.54 21.24
N GLU A 440 -9.27 2.40 21.83
CA GLU A 440 -8.30 2.32 22.94
C GLU A 440 -6.90 2.79 22.53
N ASN A 441 -6.44 2.40 21.33
CA ASN A 441 -5.16 2.82 20.80
C ASN A 441 -5.13 4.32 20.50
N ALA A 442 -6.24 4.88 20.02
CA ALA A 442 -6.37 6.32 19.78
C ALA A 442 -6.29 7.12 21.09
N LEU A 443 -6.92 6.64 22.15
CA LEU A 443 -6.81 7.26 23.49
C LEU A 443 -5.39 7.23 24.03
N ILE A 444 -4.67 6.12 23.87
CA ILE A 444 -3.25 6.01 24.25
C ILE A 444 -2.40 7.05 23.51
N ALA A 445 -2.65 7.22 22.22
CA ALA A 445 -1.94 8.21 21.40
C ALA A 445 -2.27 9.65 21.82
N LEU A 446 -3.55 9.98 22.06
CA LEU A 446 -3.98 11.29 22.56
C LEU A 446 -3.33 11.62 23.90
N GLY A 447 -3.14 10.64 24.80
CA GLY A 447 -2.43 10.81 26.06
C GLY A 447 -0.97 11.25 25.93
N ALA A 448 -0.38 11.15 24.74
CA ALA A 448 0.99 11.57 24.46
C ALA A 448 1.10 12.90 23.69
N ILE A 449 -0.01 13.51 23.27
CA ILE A 449 -0.06 14.80 22.55
C ILE A 449 -0.19 15.94 23.57
N ALA A 450 0.82 16.80 23.67
CA ALA A 450 0.99 17.81 24.70
C ALA A 450 0.11 19.07 24.50
N THR A 451 -1.19 18.91 24.24
CA THR A 451 -2.11 20.01 23.98
C THR A 451 -3.21 20.08 25.04
N ALA A 452 -3.78 21.28 25.26
CA ALA A 452 -4.97 21.45 26.08
C ALA A 452 -6.17 20.70 25.46
N THR A 453 -6.28 20.72 24.15
CA THR A 453 -7.33 20.04 23.39
C THR A 453 -7.34 18.54 23.66
N SER A 454 -6.19 17.88 23.61
CA SER A 454 -6.09 16.43 23.94
C SER A 454 -6.52 16.16 25.37
N GLN A 455 -6.11 17.02 26.33
CA GLN A 455 -6.51 16.87 27.74
C GLN A 455 -8.01 17.04 27.93
N GLU A 456 -8.63 18.02 27.25
CA GLU A 456 -10.07 18.23 27.26
C GLU A 456 -10.86 17.08 26.63
N ARG A 457 -10.40 16.56 25.50
CA ARG A 457 -10.99 15.40 24.80
C ARG A 457 -10.94 14.13 25.65
N LEU A 458 -9.80 13.88 26.29
CA LEU A 458 -9.66 12.75 27.21
C LEU A 458 -10.60 12.88 28.40
N GLN A 459 -10.74 14.10 28.96
CA GLN A 459 -11.67 14.38 30.05
C GLN A 459 -13.12 14.16 29.63
N GLU A 460 -13.52 14.69 28.49
CA GLU A 460 -14.88 14.53 27.93
C GLU A 460 -15.26 13.05 27.80
N ILE A 461 -14.35 12.22 27.25
CA ILE A 461 -14.61 10.79 27.09
C ILE A 461 -14.68 10.10 28.47
N ALA A 462 -13.77 10.40 29.39
CA ALA A 462 -13.69 9.76 30.70
C ALA A 462 -14.97 9.95 31.53
N VAL A 463 -15.61 11.13 31.44
CA VAL A 463 -16.83 11.45 32.20
C VAL A 463 -18.13 11.16 31.46
N SER A 464 -18.09 10.85 30.17
CA SER A 464 -19.27 10.67 29.31
C SER A 464 -20.02 9.37 29.64
N GLU A 465 -21.22 9.44 30.18
CA GLU A 465 -22.03 8.27 30.55
C GLU A 465 -22.58 7.50 29.35
N VAL A 466 -22.55 8.08 28.13
CA VAL A 466 -23.02 7.43 26.90
C VAL A 466 -21.94 6.57 26.24
N ARG A 467 -20.71 6.61 26.72
CA ARG A 467 -19.56 5.84 26.20
C ARG A 467 -19.38 4.52 26.93
N ASP A 468 -18.80 3.55 26.26
CA ASP A 468 -18.44 2.25 26.85
C ASP A 468 -17.48 2.43 28.03
N GLU A 469 -17.70 1.67 29.11
CA GLU A 469 -16.92 1.77 30.35
C GLU A 469 -15.42 1.55 30.12
N SER A 470 -15.04 0.62 29.21
CA SER A 470 -13.62 0.35 28.88
C SER A 470 -12.94 1.57 28.23
N LEU A 471 -13.62 2.26 27.32
CA LEU A 471 -13.11 3.48 26.71
C LEU A 471 -12.98 4.61 27.73
N ARG A 472 -13.96 4.76 28.61
CA ARG A 472 -13.95 5.75 29.73
C ARG A 472 -12.80 5.49 30.69
N GLU A 473 -12.57 4.22 31.05
CA GLU A 473 -11.45 3.80 31.90
C GLU A 473 -10.11 4.15 31.23
N THR A 474 -9.93 3.75 29.98
CA THR A 474 -8.71 4.06 29.22
C THR A 474 -8.49 5.56 29.11
N ALA A 475 -9.53 6.34 28.80
CA ALA A 475 -9.46 7.80 28.72
C ALA A 475 -9.07 8.42 30.07
N ALA A 476 -9.64 7.95 31.19
CA ALA A 476 -9.29 8.41 32.52
C ALA A 476 -7.83 8.12 32.89
N LEU A 477 -7.33 6.91 32.58
CA LEU A 477 -5.92 6.55 32.78
C LEU A 477 -4.98 7.44 31.94
N GLN A 478 -5.31 7.65 30.66
CA GLN A 478 -4.51 8.51 29.79
C GLN A 478 -4.57 9.97 30.21
N LEU A 479 -5.72 10.45 30.70
CA LEU A 479 -5.84 11.78 31.27
C LEU A 479 -4.94 11.96 32.50
N ALA A 480 -4.92 10.99 33.42
CA ALA A 480 -4.05 11.02 34.59
C ALA A 480 -2.57 11.09 34.17
N PHE A 481 -2.13 10.27 33.23
CA PHE A 481 -0.76 10.31 32.68
C PHE A 481 -0.46 11.62 31.97
N HIS A 482 -1.40 12.16 31.22
CA HIS A 482 -1.25 13.43 30.53
C HIS A 482 -1.03 14.58 31.53
N ILE A 483 -1.85 14.65 32.59
CA ILE A 483 -1.73 15.66 33.66
C ILE A 483 -0.39 15.51 34.40
N GLN A 484 0.04 14.28 34.70
CA GLN A 484 1.33 14.02 35.35
C GLN A 484 2.52 14.47 34.49
N ARG A 485 2.41 14.34 33.18
CA ARG A 485 3.49 14.64 32.23
C ARG A 485 3.54 16.12 31.84
N TYR A 486 2.39 16.74 31.63
CA TYR A 486 2.29 18.08 31.03
C TYR A 486 1.67 19.12 31.96
N GLY A 487 1.24 18.73 33.17
CA GLY A 487 0.52 19.61 34.10
C GLY A 487 -0.97 19.68 33.81
N VAL A 488 -1.69 20.44 34.65
CA VAL A 488 -3.13 20.65 34.49
C VAL A 488 -3.35 21.73 33.44
N LEU A 489 -3.96 21.37 32.32
CA LEU A 489 -4.37 22.27 31.23
C LEU A 489 -5.89 22.43 31.15
N LEU A 490 -6.65 21.68 31.98
CA LEU A 490 -8.10 21.77 32.09
C LEU A 490 -8.53 23.06 32.79
N SER A 491 -9.68 23.60 32.39
CA SER A 491 -10.35 24.67 33.12
C SER A 491 -10.92 24.19 34.46
N ASP A 492 -11.17 25.10 35.42
CA ASP A 492 -11.75 24.76 36.71
C ASP A 492 -13.10 24.05 36.60
N SER A 493 -13.93 24.40 35.62
CA SER A 493 -15.21 23.72 35.36
C SER A 493 -15.02 22.26 34.97
N ARG A 494 -14.07 21.97 34.10
CA ARG A 494 -13.77 20.60 33.68
C ARG A 494 -13.13 19.78 34.80
N VAL A 495 -12.32 20.40 35.64
CA VAL A 495 -11.82 19.78 36.89
C VAL A 495 -12.96 19.36 37.80
N GLN A 496 -13.98 20.22 37.97
CA GLN A 496 -15.18 19.90 38.76
C GLN A 496 -15.98 18.74 38.16
N GLU A 497 -16.12 18.70 36.82
CA GLU A 497 -16.78 17.58 36.13
C GLU A 497 -16.07 16.24 36.39
N VAL A 498 -14.74 16.20 36.39
CA VAL A 498 -13.97 14.98 36.76
C VAL A 498 -14.27 14.57 38.21
N GLN A 499 -14.30 15.53 39.15
CA GLN A 499 -14.59 15.24 40.54
C GLN A 499 -16.01 14.68 40.74
N LEU A 500 -17.01 15.27 40.07
CA LEU A 500 -18.39 14.77 40.07
C LEU A 500 -18.49 13.38 39.42
N GLY A 501 -17.83 13.19 38.29
CA GLY A 501 -17.77 11.89 37.62
C GLY A 501 -17.16 10.80 38.52
N TRP A 502 -16.09 11.10 39.25
CA TRP A 502 -15.52 10.19 40.24
C TRP A 502 -16.46 9.85 41.37
N GLN A 503 -17.15 10.85 41.92
CA GLN A 503 -18.12 10.67 43.03
C GLN A 503 -19.29 9.79 42.59
N GLY A 504 -19.82 10.02 41.39
CA GLY A 504 -20.98 9.31 40.86
C GLY A 504 -20.66 7.92 40.31
N ALA A 505 -19.39 7.63 39.96
CA ALA A 505 -19.02 6.35 39.40
C ALA A 505 -19.23 5.18 40.39
N PRO A 506 -19.81 4.04 39.95
CA PRO A 506 -19.91 2.82 40.74
C PRO A 506 -18.52 2.29 41.10
N ALA A 507 -18.44 1.47 42.17
CA ALA A 507 -17.18 0.81 42.52
C ALA A 507 -16.72 -0.10 41.38
N GLY A 508 -15.49 0.10 40.89
CA GLY A 508 -14.96 -0.63 39.77
C GLY A 508 -13.69 -0.01 39.16
N PRO A 509 -13.18 -0.56 38.05
CA PRO A 509 -11.98 -0.06 37.41
C PRO A 509 -12.06 1.40 36.96
N LEU A 510 -13.19 1.84 36.40
CA LEU A 510 -13.41 3.24 36.01
C LEU A 510 -13.30 4.19 37.19
N LYS A 511 -13.90 3.84 38.36
CA LYS A 511 -13.79 4.69 39.57
C LYS A 511 -12.35 4.83 40.03
N THR A 512 -11.57 3.75 39.93
CA THR A 512 -10.14 3.74 40.29
C THR A 512 -9.34 4.61 39.32
N ALA A 513 -9.63 4.53 38.00
CA ALA A 513 -9.01 5.36 37.00
C ALA A 513 -9.33 6.85 37.22
N LEU A 514 -10.60 7.20 37.48
CA LEU A 514 -11.00 8.57 37.81
C LEU A 514 -10.38 9.07 39.13
N ALA A 515 -10.20 8.19 40.13
CA ALA A 515 -9.48 8.54 41.36
C ALA A 515 -8.01 8.91 41.05
N SER A 516 -7.37 8.21 40.10
CA SER A 516 -6.02 8.54 39.64
C SER A 516 -5.97 9.93 38.99
N VAL A 517 -7.01 10.32 38.23
CA VAL A 517 -7.11 11.68 37.67
C VAL A 517 -7.20 12.70 38.79
N VAL A 518 -8.13 12.52 39.76
CA VAL A 518 -8.31 13.42 40.88
C VAL A 518 -7.02 13.59 41.69
N GLY A 519 -6.28 12.49 41.91
CA GLY A 519 -4.97 12.53 42.57
C GLY A 519 -3.93 13.33 41.79
N SER A 520 -3.94 13.19 40.44
CA SER A 520 -3.01 13.91 39.56
C SER A 520 -3.27 15.42 39.52
N LEU A 521 -4.50 15.89 39.85
CA LEU A 521 -4.85 17.31 39.98
C LEU A 521 -4.21 18.00 41.20
N LYS A 522 -3.47 17.27 42.05
CA LYS A 522 -2.80 17.75 43.25
C LYS A 522 -3.77 18.49 44.17
N PRO A 523 -4.76 17.81 44.77
CA PRO A 523 -5.73 18.45 45.65
C PRO A 523 -5.03 19.13 46.84
N PRO A 524 -5.56 20.27 47.36
CA PRO A 524 -4.96 20.98 48.51
C PRO A 524 -4.95 20.08 49.75
N SER A 525 -3.95 20.30 50.64
CA SER A 525 -3.71 19.47 51.83
C SER A 525 -4.95 19.26 52.72
N GLN A 526 -5.81 20.27 52.85
CA GLN A 526 -7.05 20.16 53.57
C GLN A 526 -7.98 19.09 52.98
N ARG A 527 -8.11 19.06 51.63
CA ARG A 527 -8.92 18.08 50.93
C ARG A 527 -8.32 16.68 51.05
N VAL A 528 -6.99 16.56 51.01
CA VAL A 528 -6.29 15.28 51.24
C VAL A 528 -6.60 14.76 52.67
N THR A 529 -6.59 15.64 53.67
CA THR A 529 -6.92 15.27 55.05
C THR A 529 -8.35 14.74 55.17
N GLU A 530 -9.33 15.40 54.56
CA GLU A 530 -10.74 14.95 54.54
C GLU A 530 -10.88 13.57 53.89
N LEU A 531 -10.18 13.34 52.75
CA LEU A 531 -10.19 12.06 52.06
C LEU A 531 -9.57 10.94 52.91
N LEU A 532 -8.45 11.21 53.57
CA LEU A 532 -7.80 10.23 54.44
C LEU A 532 -8.66 9.91 55.68
N GLN A 533 -9.33 10.89 56.25
CA GLN A 533 -10.24 10.71 57.40
C GLN A 533 -11.51 9.92 57.02
N SER A 534 -11.90 9.89 55.76
CA SER A 534 -13.03 9.09 55.27
C SER A 534 -12.73 7.58 55.17
N LEU A 535 -11.46 7.18 55.26
CA LEU A 535 -11.10 5.77 55.26
C LEU A 535 -11.51 5.11 56.59
N PRO A 536 -12.23 3.98 56.55
CA PRO A 536 -12.55 3.25 57.77
C PRO A 536 -11.28 2.71 58.43
N VAL A 537 -11.22 2.77 59.76
CA VAL A 537 -10.13 2.13 60.50
C VAL A 537 -10.24 0.60 60.26
N PRO A 538 -9.14 -0.07 59.91
CA PRO A 538 -9.18 -1.51 59.70
C PRO A 538 -9.69 -2.23 60.94
N ALA A 539 -10.69 -3.09 60.78
CA ALA A 539 -11.12 -3.99 61.85
C ALA A 539 -10.01 -5.01 62.18
N ILE A 540 -9.79 -5.30 63.44
CA ILE A 540 -8.87 -6.36 63.86
C ILE A 540 -9.43 -7.67 63.29
N PRO A 541 -8.65 -8.44 62.49
CA PRO A 541 -9.09 -9.74 62.01
C PRO A 541 -9.48 -10.60 63.24
N THR A 542 -10.74 -10.99 63.35
CA THR A 542 -11.16 -12.01 64.33
C THR A 542 -10.43 -13.31 63.94
N ALA A 543 -9.56 -13.77 64.81
CA ALA A 543 -8.90 -15.05 64.65
C ALA A 543 -9.97 -16.14 64.60
N GLY A 544 -10.21 -16.72 63.41
CA GLY A 544 -11.05 -17.89 63.20
C GLY A 544 -12.20 -17.67 62.20
N GLU A 545 -11.91 -17.70 60.93
CA GLU A 545 -12.71 -18.39 59.90
C GLU A 545 -11.78 -18.96 58.81
#